data_924aebaea18424f61652656d0007fd3e
#
_entry.id   924aebaea18424f61652656d0007fd3e
#
_cell.length_a   1.000
_cell.length_b   1.000
_cell.length_c   1.000
_cell.angle_alpha   90.00
_cell.angle_beta   90.00
_cell.angle_gamma   90.00
#
_symmetry.space_group_name_H-M   'P 1'
#
loop_
_entity.id
_entity.type
_entity.pdbx_description
1 polymer ?
#
loop_
_entity_poly.entity_id
_entity_poly.type
_entity_poly.pdbx_seq_one_letter_code
_entity_poly.pdbx_strand_id
1 'polypeptide(L)'
;MKSQKCVLGVVLIMLLVFSNSLNAEVIGRDVKITYLGHSAFKIVSPKGVTIYVDPFLSRNSKTPVEMKTVEKADLILVTHGHGDHLGDALAIADKTKGKIVAIAELGWYLAKKGAKDVTGMNKGGTYTYQGISITMVHALHSSSVTEGDQIIYAGDPAGFIIRFENGFTLYHAGDTAVFADMKILGDIYKPELSLLPIGGHFTMDPREATYAAKLLGSKYIIPMHYGTFPALTGTPEEYLKLMKEVPQTQVLVLKPGETIQ
;
A
#
# COMPACT_ATOMS: atom_id res chain seq x y z
N MET A 1 -4.00 34.79 -78.38
CA MET A 1 -4.06 35.06 -76.93
C MET A 1 -4.89 33.94 -76.27
N LYS A 2 -4.20 32.94 -75.69
CA LYS A 2 -4.85 31.83 -74.95
C LYS A 2 -4.69 32.06 -73.46
N SER A 3 -5.82 32.23 -72.78
CA SER A 3 -5.92 32.41 -71.34
C SER A 3 -5.67 31.04 -70.64
N GLN A 4 -4.64 30.95 -69.83
CA GLN A 4 -4.41 29.81 -68.90
C GLN A 4 -5.17 30.09 -67.62
N LYS A 5 -6.14 29.24 -67.32
CA LYS A 5 -6.79 29.22 -65.99
C LYS A 5 -5.96 28.35 -65.07
N CYS A 6 -5.38 28.99 -64.03
CA CYS A 6 -4.74 28.30 -62.92
C CYS A 6 -5.81 27.72 -62.00
N VAL A 7 -5.87 26.41 -61.87
CA VAL A 7 -6.72 25.72 -60.88
C VAL A 7 -5.87 25.50 -59.62
N LEU A 8 -6.19 26.20 -58.54
CA LEU A 8 -5.54 26.06 -57.25
C LEU A 8 -6.24 24.90 -56.52
N GLY A 9 -5.55 23.76 -56.48
CA GLY A 9 -6.01 22.60 -55.71
C GLY A 9 -5.74 22.81 -54.21
N VAL A 10 -6.79 22.94 -53.41
CA VAL A 10 -6.69 22.95 -51.96
C VAL A 10 -6.58 21.50 -51.49
N VAL A 11 -5.39 21.10 -51.03
CA VAL A 11 -5.20 19.81 -50.36
C VAL A 11 -5.62 19.98 -48.89
N LEU A 12 -6.77 19.41 -48.56
CA LEU A 12 -7.27 19.34 -47.20
C LEU A 12 -6.55 18.21 -46.47
N ILE A 13 -5.52 18.55 -45.67
CA ILE A 13 -4.85 17.59 -44.78
C ILE A 13 -5.78 17.35 -43.58
N MET A 14 -6.50 16.22 -43.61
CA MET A 14 -7.23 15.72 -42.46
C MET A 14 -6.24 15.19 -41.41
N LEU A 15 -5.91 15.99 -40.41
CA LEU A 15 -5.23 15.54 -39.19
C LEU A 15 -6.16 14.60 -38.42
N LEU A 16 -5.97 13.28 -38.61
CA LEU A 16 -6.53 12.27 -37.74
C LEU A 16 -5.86 12.39 -36.37
N VAL A 17 -6.51 13.13 -35.47
CA VAL A 17 -6.16 13.09 -34.04
C VAL A 17 -6.60 11.72 -33.53
N PHE A 18 -5.68 10.76 -33.50
CA PHE A 18 -5.86 9.57 -32.69
C PHE A 18 -5.88 9.99 -31.23
N SER A 19 -7.08 10.19 -30.67
CA SER A 19 -7.26 10.19 -29.22
C SER A 19 -6.95 8.76 -28.76
N ASN A 20 -5.72 8.53 -28.32
CA ASN A 20 -5.41 7.40 -27.46
C ASN A 20 -6.20 7.64 -26.15
N SER A 21 -7.44 7.17 -26.11
CA SER A 21 -8.05 6.82 -24.84
C SER A 21 -7.18 5.69 -24.28
N LEU A 22 -6.21 6.04 -23.43
CA LEU A 22 -5.58 5.11 -22.53
C LEU A 22 -6.74 4.46 -21.77
N ASN A 23 -7.14 3.25 -22.17
CA ASN A 23 -7.89 2.38 -21.31
C ASN A 23 -7.05 2.29 -20.03
N ALA A 24 -7.48 2.95 -18.96
CA ALA A 24 -6.84 2.79 -17.67
C ALA A 24 -6.85 1.29 -17.40
N GLU A 25 -5.67 0.67 -17.42
CA GLU A 25 -5.56 -0.75 -17.14
C GLU A 25 -6.14 -0.97 -15.74
N VAL A 26 -7.17 -1.80 -15.63
CA VAL A 26 -7.81 -2.12 -14.34
C VAL A 26 -6.82 -2.94 -13.54
N ILE A 27 -6.08 -2.27 -12.65
CA ILE A 27 -4.92 -2.84 -11.95
C ILE A 27 -5.37 -3.88 -10.93
N GLY A 28 -6.40 -3.55 -10.15
CA GLY A 28 -6.88 -4.34 -9.02
C GLY A 28 -7.98 -5.35 -9.37
N ARG A 29 -8.42 -5.44 -10.63
CA ARG A 29 -9.55 -6.30 -11.01
C ARG A 29 -10.75 -6.10 -10.07
N ASP A 30 -11.21 -4.86 -9.93
CA ASP A 30 -12.28 -4.39 -9.03
C ASP A 30 -11.90 -4.27 -7.53
N VAL A 31 -10.65 -4.52 -7.15
CA VAL A 31 -10.12 -4.13 -5.84
C VAL A 31 -9.80 -2.64 -5.87
N LYS A 32 -10.43 -1.85 -5.02
CA LYS A 32 -10.16 -0.40 -4.88
C LYS A 32 -9.12 -0.18 -3.81
N ILE A 33 -8.04 0.51 -4.15
CA ILE A 33 -6.92 0.77 -3.24
C ILE A 33 -6.75 2.28 -3.13
N THR A 34 -7.02 2.82 -1.94
CA THR A 34 -6.88 4.25 -1.63
C THR A 34 -5.67 4.45 -0.74
N TYR A 35 -4.75 5.30 -1.17
CA TYR A 35 -3.61 5.73 -0.35
C TYR A 35 -4.05 6.83 0.61
N LEU A 36 -3.79 6.68 1.90
CA LEU A 36 -4.20 7.64 2.93
C LEU A 36 -3.03 8.47 3.49
N GLY A 37 -1.84 8.25 2.94
CA GLY A 37 -0.60 8.88 3.38
C GLY A 37 0.20 7.98 4.35
N HIS A 38 1.51 8.16 4.38
CA HIS A 38 2.47 7.35 5.13
C HIS A 38 2.42 5.88 4.70
N SER A 39 2.04 4.96 5.58
CA SER A 39 1.80 3.55 5.25
C SER A 39 0.32 3.17 5.33
N ALA A 40 -0.59 4.16 5.48
CA ALA A 40 -2.00 3.92 5.66
C ALA A 40 -2.72 3.72 4.31
N PHE A 41 -3.46 2.63 4.22
CA PHE A 41 -4.29 2.30 3.05
C PHE A 41 -5.69 1.88 3.46
N LYS A 42 -6.69 2.29 2.63
CA LYS A 42 -8.03 1.71 2.62
C LYS A 42 -8.17 0.87 1.38
N ILE A 43 -8.59 -0.38 1.55
CA ILE A 43 -8.77 -1.32 0.46
C ILE A 43 -10.21 -1.84 0.51
N VAL A 44 -10.89 -1.85 -0.64
CA VAL A 44 -12.23 -2.42 -0.75
C VAL A 44 -12.19 -3.57 -1.73
N SER A 45 -12.54 -4.76 -1.28
CA SER A 45 -12.54 -5.97 -2.10
C SER A 45 -13.68 -5.96 -3.13
N PRO A 46 -13.66 -6.79 -4.17
CA PRO A 46 -14.74 -6.90 -5.15
C PRO A 46 -16.11 -7.20 -4.52
N LYS A 47 -16.15 -7.90 -3.39
CA LYS A 47 -17.40 -8.18 -2.64
C LYS A 47 -17.74 -7.13 -1.58
N GLY A 48 -16.98 -6.00 -1.52
CA GLY A 48 -17.26 -4.87 -0.64
C GLY A 48 -16.72 -5.00 0.79
N VAL A 49 -15.82 -5.96 1.06
CA VAL A 49 -15.09 -6.01 2.33
C VAL A 49 -14.14 -4.83 2.40
N THR A 50 -14.26 -4.03 3.45
CA THR A 50 -13.43 -2.83 3.67
C THR A 50 -12.32 -3.15 4.65
N ILE A 51 -11.07 -3.01 4.19
CA ILE A 51 -9.84 -3.29 4.93
C ILE A 51 -9.08 -1.99 5.12
N TYR A 52 -8.65 -1.70 6.33
CA TYR A 52 -7.64 -0.68 6.61
C TYR A 52 -6.33 -1.37 6.99
N VAL A 53 -5.23 -0.89 6.41
CA VAL A 53 -3.88 -1.32 6.78
C VAL A 53 -3.16 -0.13 7.37
N ASP A 54 -2.57 -0.32 8.55
CA ASP A 54 -1.79 0.68 9.29
C ASP A 54 -2.49 2.04 9.39
N PRO A 55 -3.69 2.13 10.00
CA PRO A 55 -4.55 3.30 9.93
C PRO A 55 -4.07 4.46 10.82
N PHE A 56 -2.92 5.02 10.48
CA PHE A 56 -2.42 6.27 11.05
C PHE A 56 -3.08 7.45 10.32
N LEU A 57 -4.24 7.91 10.80
CA LEU A 57 -5.09 8.88 10.12
C LEU A 57 -5.21 10.20 10.87
N SER A 58 -5.66 10.18 12.12
CA SER A 58 -6.00 11.39 12.89
C SER A 58 -4.81 12.33 13.06
N ARG A 59 -3.66 11.79 13.38
CA ARG A 59 -2.40 12.52 13.59
C ARG A 59 -1.53 12.63 12.34
N ASN A 60 -1.91 12.00 11.23
CA ASN A 60 -1.18 12.09 9.97
C ASN A 60 -1.54 13.39 9.25
N SER A 61 -0.56 14.28 9.09
CA SER A 61 -0.74 15.56 8.40
C SER A 61 -1.03 15.42 6.90
N LYS A 62 -0.74 14.26 6.31
CA LYS A 62 -0.94 13.99 4.87
C LYS A 62 -2.32 13.40 4.58
N THR A 63 -2.97 12.76 5.56
CA THR A 63 -4.32 12.21 5.36
C THR A 63 -5.33 13.34 5.13
N PRO A 64 -6.14 13.30 4.05
CA PRO A 64 -7.22 14.26 3.83
C PRO A 64 -8.19 14.29 5.01
N VAL A 65 -8.65 15.49 5.37
CA VAL A 65 -9.45 15.69 6.60
C VAL A 65 -10.72 14.85 6.59
N GLU A 66 -11.40 14.74 5.45
CA GLU A 66 -12.61 13.95 5.24
C GLU A 66 -12.40 12.44 5.37
N MET A 67 -11.13 11.98 5.22
CA MET A 67 -10.76 10.56 5.33
C MET A 67 -10.25 10.17 6.73
N LYS A 68 -10.11 11.13 7.63
CA LYS A 68 -9.70 10.86 9.02
C LYS A 68 -10.79 10.20 9.86
N THR A 69 -12.05 10.32 9.43
CA THR A 69 -13.19 9.65 10.08
C THR A 69 -13.55 8.39 9.31
N VAL A 70 -13.49 7.25 10.00
CA VAL A 70 -13.81 5.94 9.42
C VAL A 70 -15.22 5.53 9.86
N GLU A 71 -16.11 5.30 8.88
CA GLU A 71 -17.50 4.87 9.15
C GLU A 71 -17.68 3.36 9.01
N LYS A 72 -16.86 2.70 8.18
CA LYS A 72 -16.91 1.26 7.96
C LYS A 72 -15.49 0.70 7.87
N ALA A 73 -15.21 -0.34 8.63
CA ALA A 73 -14.07 -1.22 8.50
C ALA A 73 -14.51 -2.63 8.90
N ASP A 74 -14.30 -3.59 8.03
CA ASP A 74 -14.56 -5.00 8.32
C ASP A 74 -13.30 -5.65 8.92
N LEU A 75 -12.12 -5.25 8.39
CA LEU A 75 -10.80 -5.67 8.86
C LEU A 75 -9.88 -4.47 9.06
N ILE A 76 -9.01 -4.58 10.06
CA ILE A 76 -7.95 -3.61 10.37
C ILE A 76 -6.67 -4.43 10.54
N LEU A 77 -5.76 -4.31 9.58
CA LEU A 77 -4.47 -5.02 9.60
C LEU A 77 -3.42 -4.07 10.17
N VAL A 78 -2.69 -4.51 11.18
CA VAL A 78 -1.63 -3.72 11.81
C VAL A 78 -0.31 -4.48 11.68
N THR A 79 0.64 -3.89 10.96
CA THR A 79 1.93 -4.52 10.64
C THR A 79 2.84 -4.60 11.87
N HIS A 80 2.83 -3.57 12.72
CA HIS A 80 3.63 -3.51 13.93
C HIS A 80 3.14 -2.41 14.90
N GLY A 81 3.75 -2.32 16.09
CA GLY A 81 3.25 -1.52 17.20
C GLY A 81 3.62 -0.03 17.18
N HIS A 82 4.44 0.47 16.25
CA HIS A 82 4.78 1.89 16.23
C HIS A 82 3.55 2.78 16.00
N GLY A 83 3.56 3.98 16.60
CA GLY A 83 2.39 4.84 16.66
C GLY A 83 1.91 5.39 15.31
N ASP A 84 2.77 5.42 14.31
CA ASP A 84 2.49 5.82 12.93
C ASP A 84 1.99 4.66 12.02
N HIS A 85 1.78 3.47 12.62
CA HIS A 85 1.16 2.29 12.01
C HIS A 85 -0.05 1.81 12.82
N LEU A 86 0.15 1.54 14.11
CA LEU A 86 -0.95 1.21 15.02
C LEU A 86 -2.03 2.31 15.00
N GLY A 87 -1.63 3.56 15.01
CA GLY A 87 -2.45 4.75 14.75
C GLY A 87 -3.80 4.72 15.44
N ASP A 88 -4.86 4.78 14.65
CA ASP A 88 -6.25 4.84 15.09
C ASP A 88 -6.94 3.46 15.13
N ALA A 89 -6.18 2.36 15.00
CA ALA A 89 -6.73 1.00 14.86
C ALA A 89 -7.72 0.63 15.95
N LEU A 90 -7.41 0.93 17.22
CA LEU A 90 -8.31 0.64 18.35
C LEU A 90 -9.60 1.45 18.29
N ALA A 91 -9.51 2.75 18.01
CA ALA A 91 -10.67 3.64 17.90
C ALA A 91 -11.57 3.25 16.71
N ILE A 92 -10.98 2.89 15.58
CA ILE A 92 -11.71 2.41 14.41
C ILE A 92 -12.42 1.09 14.72
N ALA A 93 -11.73 0.13 15.36
CA ALA A 93 -12.32 -1.15 15.74
C ALA A 93 -13.48 -0.97 16.72
N ASP A 94 -13.36 -0.07 17.69
CA ASP A 94 -14.46 0.20 18.64
C ASP A 94 -15.68 0.81 17.93
N LYS A 95 -15.46 1.78 17.03
CA LYS A 95 -16.55 2.45 16.30
C LYS A 95 -17.22 1.52 15.29
N THR A 96 -16.44 0.80 14.47
CA THR A 96 -16.95 0.04 13.33
C THR A 96 -17.29 -1.42 13.66
N LYS A 97 -16.80 -1.93 14.80
CA LYS A 97 -16.79 -3.35 15.17
C LYS A 97 -15.93 -4.20 14.22
N GLY A 98 -15.02 -3.57 13.50
CA GLY A 98 -14.07 -4.23 12.61
C GLY A 98 -13.06 -5.08 13.39
N LYS A 99 -12.71 -6.23 12.84
CA LYS A 99 -11.73 -7.15 13.43
C LYS A 99 -10.31 -6.64 13.22
N ILE A 100 -9.51 -6.59 14.28
CA ILE A 100 -8.07 -6.32 14.19
C ILE A 100 -7.33 -7.64 13.92
N VAL A 101 -6.38 -7.60 12.98
CA VAL A 101 -5.44 -8.69 12.69
C VAL A 101 -4.03 -8.13 12.87
N ALA A 102 -3.26 -8.72 13.76
CA ALA A 102 -1.90 -8.29 14.09
C ALA A 102 -1.05 -9.48 14.52
N ILE A 103 0.27 -9.27 14.74
CA ILE A 103 1.10 -10.26 15.41
C ILE A 103 0.57 -10.57 16.82
N ALA A 104 0.73 -11.77 17.30
CA ALA A 104 0.10 -12.28 18.51
C ALA A 104 0.28 -11.35 19.73
N GLU A 105 1.49 -10.90 19.99
CA GLU A 105 1.82 -10.04 21.14
C GLU A 105 1.13 -8.68 21.06
N LEU A 106 1.11 -8.05 19.87
CA LEU A 106 0.35 -6.82 19.64
C LEU A 106 -1.15 -7.07 19.78
N GLY A 107 -1.65 -8.20 19.28
CA GLY A 107 -3.04 -8.60 19.42
C GLY A 107 -3.45 -8.75 20.90
N TRP A 108 -2.62 -9.38 21.73
CA TRP A 108 -2.87 -9.49 23.18
C TRP A 108 -2.83 -8.13 23.88
N TYR A 109 -1.88 -7.28 23.49
CA TYR A 109 -1.83 -5.91 24.00
C TYR A 109 -3.11 -5.15 23.66
N LEU A 110 -3.58 -5.17 22.41
CA LEU A 110 -4.80 -4.50 21.98
C LEU A 110 -6.06 -5.04 22.66
N ALA A 111 -6.13 -6.36 22.88
CA ALA A 111 -7.23 -6.97 23.66
C ALA A 111 -7.27 -6.45 25.10
N LYS A 112 -6.10 -6.31 25.76
CA LYS A 112 -6.00 -5.68 27.08
C LYS A 112 -6.43 -4.20 27.08
N LYS A 113 -6.23 -3.50 25.93
CA LYS A 113 -6.66 -2.10 25.74
C LYS A 113 -8.13 -1.97 25.33
N GLY A 114 -8.86 -3.06 25.26
CA GLY A 114 -10.31 -3.07 25.07
C GLY A 114 -10.78 -3.43 23.65
N ALA A 115 -9.89 -3.79 22.73
CA ALA A 115 -10.32 -4.33 21.45
C ALA A 115 -11.16 -5.60 21.65
N LYS A 116 -12.34 -5.66 21.02
CA LYS A 116 -13.33 -6.73 21.25
C LYS A 116 -13.13 -7.93 20.34
N ASP A 117 -12.64 -7.69 19.13
CA ASP A 117 -12.44 -8.74 18.09
C ASP A 117 -11.04 -8.60 17.52
N VAL A 118 -10.14 -9.46 18.00
CA VAL A 118 -8.72 -9.47 17.61
C VAL A 118 -8.30 -10.88 17.23
N THR A 119 -7.66 -10.99 16.08
CA THR A 119 -6.98 -12.21 15.64
C THR A 119 -5.48 -11.98 15.73
N GLY A 120 -4.85 -12.62 16.71
CA GLY A 120 -3.39 -12.71 16.80
C GLY A 120 -2.86 -13.78 15.82
N MET A 121 -1.86 -13.41 15.02
CA MET A 121 -1.21 -14.30 14.06
C MET A 121 0.29 -14.40 14.35
N ASN A 122 0.97 -15.25 13.58
CA ASN A 122 2.42 -15.21 13.47
C ASN A 122 2.87 -15.34 12.00
N LYS A 123 4.11 -14.96 11.73
CA LYS A 123 4.69 -14.99 10.37
C LYS A 123 4.64 -16.42 9.81
N GLY A 124 4.21 -16.54 8.54
CA GLY A 124 3.93 -17.82 7.87
C GLY A 124 2.47 -18.29 8.02
N GLY A 125 1.71 -17.75 9.00
CA GLY A 125 0.30 -18.06 9.18
C GLY A 125 -0.60 -17.34 8.18
N THR A 126 -1.75 -17.94 7.87
CA THR A 126 -2.78 -17.35 7.01
C THR A 126 -4.13 -17.33 7.73
N TYR A 127 -4.75 -16.16 7.76
CA TYR A 127 -6.12 -15.95 8.21
C TYR A 127 -7.02 -15.74 7.01
N THR A 128 -8.19 -16.35 7.01
CA THR A 128 -9.17 -16.20 5.93
C THR A 128 -10.43 -15.49 6.42
N TYR A 129 -10.85 -14.46 5.68
CA TYR A 129 -12.06 -13.68 5.96
C TYR A 129 -12.86 -13.48 4.68
N GLN A 130 -14.08 -14.02 4.63
CA GLN A 130 -15.03 -13.89 3.50
C GLN A 130 -14.39 -14.17 2.11
N GLY A 131 -13.48 -15.13 2.03
CA GLY A 131 -12.80 -15.52 0.79
C GLY A 131 -11.51 -14.75 0.50
N ILE A 132 -11.14 -13.79 1.35
CA ILE A 132 -9.85 -13.08 1.30
C ILE A 132 -8.86 -13.84 2.19
N SER A 133 -7.71 -14.20 1.66
CA SER A 133 -6.61 -14.80 2.42
C SER A 133 -5.59 -13.74 2.80
N ILE A 134 -5.25 -13.65 4.09
CA ILE A 134 -4.30 -12.71 4.66
C ILE A 134 -3.17 -13.51 5.27
N THR A 135 -2.01 -13.53 4.62
CA THR A 135 -0.82 -14.23 5.12
C THR A 135 0.13 -13.22 5.73
N MET A 136 0.50 -13.44 6.98
CA MET A 136 1.52 -12.62 7.66
C MET A 136 2.91 -13.10 7.23
N VAL A 137 3.75 -12.17 6.79
CA VAL A 137 5.11 -12.45 6.30
C VAL A 137 6.15 -11.64 7.05
N HIS A 138 7.42 -12.00 6.88
CA HIS A 138 8.54 -11.32 7.55
C HIS A 138 8.65 -9.85 7.12
N ALA A 139 9.04 -9.00 8.07
CA ALA A 139 9.57 -7.66 7.87
C ALA A 139 10.80 -7.47 8.77
N LEU A 140 11.81 -6.77 8.29
CA LEU A 140 13.07 -6.52 9.00
C LEU A 140 13.04 -5.11 9.58
N HIS A 141 12.50 -4.98 10.79
CA HIS A 141 12.30 -3.72 11.50
C HIS A 141 12.21 -3.99 13.00
N SER A 142 11.85 -3.01 13.81
CA SER A 142 11.50 -3.17 15.22
C SER A 142 9.99 -2.98 15.46
N SER A 143 9.53 -3.35 16.65
CA SER A 143 8.11 -3.18 17.00
C SER A 143 7.96 -2.93 18.49
N SER A 144 7.32 -1.83 18.85
CA SER A 144 6.99 -1.48 20.22
C SER A 144 5.79 -0.55 20.27
N VAL A 145 5.11 -0.51 21.42
CA VAL A 145 4.10 0.51 21.74
C VAL A 145 4.67 1.42 22.81
N THR A 146 4.55 2.72 22.65
CA THR A 146 4.94 3.71 23.66
C THR A 146 3.72 4.14 24.47
N GLU A 147 3.78 3.96 25.78
CA GLU A 147 2.75 4.42 26.75
C GLU A 147 3.40 5.29 27.82
N GLY A 148 3.15 6.59 27.75
CA GLY A 148 3.88 7.54 28.60
C GLY A 148 5.39 7.39 28.37
N ASP A 149 6.13 7.08 29.44
CA ASP A 149 7.58 6.87 29.38
C ASP A 149 7.98 5.40 29.17
N GLN A 150 7.02 4.49 28.98
CA GLN A 150 7.29 3.07 28.82
C GLN A 150 7.31 2.66 27.36
N ILE A 151 8.32 1.85 27.00
CA ILE A 151 8.41 1.17 25.72
C ILE A 151 8.01 -0.29 25.95
N ILE A 152 6.88 -0.69 25.37
CA ILE A 152 6.29 -2.02 25.52
C ILE A 152 6.60 -2.84 24.26
N TYR A 153 7.23 -4.00 24.43
CA TYR A 153 7.41 -4.93 23.34
C TYR A 153 6.07 -5.36 22.73
N ALA A 154 5.95 -5.29 21.42
CA ALA A 154 4.69 -5.52 20.70
C ALA A 154 4.78 -6.63 19.64
N GLY A 155 5.60 -7.64 19.89
CA GLY A 155 5.91 -8.70 18.93
C GLY A 155 6.87 -8.22 17.84
N ASP A 156 7.13 -9.08 16.87
CA ASP A 156 7.96 -8.74 15.72
C ASP A 156 7.16 -7.95 14.66
N PRO A 157 7.81 -7.09 13.87
CA PRO A 157 7.18 -6.45 12.73
C PRO A 157 6.86 -7.48 11.64
N ALA A 158 5.83 -7.19 10.86
CA ALA A 158 5.35 -8.05 9.80
C ALA A 158 4.87 -7.25 8.58
N GLY A 159 4.85 -7.90 7.42
CA GLY A 159 4.08 -7.48 6.26
C GLY A 159 2.87 -8.40 6.06
N PHE A 160 2.01 -8.04 5.12
CA PHE A 160 0.84 -8.84 4.74
C PHE A 160 0.81 -9.11 3.24
N ILE A 161 0.64 -10.38 2.89
CA ILE A 161 0.19 -10.79 1.57
C ILE A 161 -1.33 -10.95 1.64
N ILE A 162 -2.06 -10.17 0.85
CA ILE A 162 -3.52 -10.17 0.79
C ILE A 162 -3.94 -10.70 -0.57
N ARG A 163 -4.54 -11.88 -0.61
CA ARG A 163 -5.10 -12.46 -1.83
C ARG A 163 -6.61 -12.33 -1.78
N PHE A 164 -7.16 -11.57 -2.72
CA PHE A 164 -8.58 -11.28 -2.83
C PHE A 164 -9.36 -12.41 -3.52
N GLU A 165 -10.68 -12.33 -3.47
CA GLU A 165 -11.61 -13.33 -3.97
C GLU A 165 -11.53 -13.52 -5.50
N ASN A 166 -11.07 -12.47 -6.21
CA ASN A 166 -10.84 -12.49 -7.66
C ASN A 166 -9.44 -12.98 -8.05
N GLY A 167 -8.62 -13.40 -7.07
CA GLY A 167 -7.26 -13.87 -7.24
C GLY A 167 -6.19 -12.77 -7.29
N PHE A 168 -6.56 -11.49 -7.30
CA PHE A 168 -5.59 -10.40 -7.20
C PHE A 168 -4.82 -10.49 -5.89
N THR A 169 -3.49 -10.34 -5.95
CA THR A 169 -2.61 -10.47 -4.79
C THR A 169 -1.82 -9.19 -4.56
N LEU A 170 -1.93 -8.65 -3.36
CA LEU A 170 -1.26 -7.45 -2.89
C LEU A 170 -0.28 -7.79 -1.76
N TYR A 171 0.91 -7.21 -1.79
CA TYR A 171 1.85 -7.21 -0.67
C TYR A 171 1.94 -5.82 -0.05
N HIS A 172 1.62 -5.71 1.24
CA HIS A 172 1.93 -4.55 2.06
C HIS A 172 3.14 -4.89 2.91
N ALA A 173 4.27 -4.24 2.64
CA ALA A 173 5.54 -4.60 3.27
C ALA A 173 5.59 -4.25 4.77
N GLY A 174 4.75 -3.32 5.23
CA GLY A 174 4.95 -2.65 6.50
C GLY A 174 6.25 -1.85 6.48
N ASP A 175 6.80 -1.57 7.65
CA ASP A 175 8.15 -1.01 7.76
C ASP A 175 9.18 -2.13 7.69
N THR A 176 10.14 -1.95 6.81
CA THR A 176 11.19 -2.96 6.59
C THR A 176 12.42 -2.37 5.94
N ALA A 177 13.59 -2.93 6.26
CA ALA A 177 14.75 -2.90 5.38
C ALA A 177 14.56 -3.89 4.22
N VAL A 178 15.41 -3.85 3.19
CA VAL A 178 15.46 -4.90 2.18
C VAL A 178 16.07 -6.17 2.77
N PHE A 179 15.49 -7.32 2.46
CA PHE A 179 16.00 -8.63 2.90
C PHE A 179 15.87 -9.67 1.78
N ALA A 180 16.79 -10.66 1.80
CA ALA A 180 16.92 -11.61 0.69
C ALA A 180 15.65 -12.44 0.43
N ASP A 181 14.92 -12.78 1.51
CA ASP A 181 13.72 -13.63 1.42
C ASP A 181 12.53 -12.93 0.75
N MET A 182 12.62 -11.63 0.42
CA MET A 182 11.66 -10.98 -0.49
C MET A 182 11.58 -11.71 -1.83
N LYS A 183 12.68 -12.35 -2.27
CA LYS A 183 12.66 -13.22 -3.46
C LYS A 183 11.75 -14.43 -3.28
N ILE A 184 11.77 -15.05 -2.09
CA ILE A 184 10.91 -16.19 -1.74
C ILE A 184 9.46 -15.74 -1.72
N LEU A 185 9.17 -14.55 -1.14
CA LEU A 185 7.82 -13.97 -1.16
C LEU A 185 7.32 -13.77 -2.59
N GLY A 186 8.18 -13.22 -3.47
CA GLY A 186 7.86 -13.04 -4.88
C GLY A 186 7.56 -14.36 -5.60
N ASP A 187 8.35 -15.40 -5.35
CA ASP A 187 8.20 -16.71 -6.00
C ASP A 187 6.95 -17.47 -5.54
N ILE A 188 6.66 -17.46 -4.24
CA ILE A 188 5.54 -18.20 -3.65
C ILE A 188 4.22 -17.48 -3.88
N TYR A 189 4.14 -16.19 -3.56
CA TYR A 189 2.86 -15.45 -3.52
C TYR A 189 2.58 -14.67 -4.80
N LYS A 190 3.60 -14.34 -5.59
CA LYS A 190 3.52 -13.62 -6.86
C LYS A 190 2.63 -12.37 -6.76
N PRO A 191 2.93 -11.42 -5.82
CA PRO A 191 2.11 -10.24 -5.66
C PRO A 191 2.10 -9.42 -6.96
N GLU A 192 0.91 -9.10 -7.45
CA GLU A 192 0.76 -8.27 -8.63
C GLU A 192 1.07 -6.80 -8.31
N LEU A 193 0.74 -6.39 -7.08
CA LEU A 193 1.02 -5.05 -6.54
C LEU A 193 1.76 -5.17 -5.20
N SER A 194 2.83 -4.39 -5.03
CA SER A 194 3.53 -4.24 -3.75
C SER A 194 3.51 -2.79 -3.27
N LEU A 195 3.24 -2.60 -1.98
CA LEU A 195 3.30 -1.32 -1.28
C LEU A 195 4.61 -1.30 -0.50
N LEU A 196 5.58 -0.48 -0.93
CA LEU A 196 6.96 -0.50 -0.42
C LEU A 196 7.33 0.83 0.23
N PRO A 197 7.90 0.84 1.44
CA PRO A 197 8.45 2.05 2.04
C PRO A 197 9.69 2.51 1.28
N ILE A 198 9.80 3.83 1.09
CA ILE A 198 10.92 4.48 0.40
C ILE A 198 11.53 5.65 1.16
N GLY A 199 11.05 5.91 2.38
CA GLY A 199 11.38 7.13 3.12
C GLY A 199 12.83 7.24 3.58
N GLY A 200 13.55 6.16 3.67
CA GLY A 200 14.89 6.11 4.28
C GLY A 200 14.83 6.32 5.80
N HIS A 201 15.97 6.50 6.44
CA HIS A 201 16.17 6.69 7.89
C HIS A 201 15.61 5.56 8.77
N PHE A 202 14.31 5.30 8.72
CA PHE A 202 13.64 4.25 9.50
C PHE A 202 13.34 3.00 8.66
N THR A 203 13.27 3.12 7.35
CA THR A 203 12.92 2.04 6.41
C THR A 203 13.86 2.06 5.22
N MET A 204 13.57 1.27 4.20
CA MET A 204 14.28 1.34 2.92
C MET A 204 14.32 2.76 2.38
N ASP A 205 15.45 3.13 1.79
CA ASP A 205 15.56 4.28 0.90
C ASP A 205 15.11 3.92 -0.53
N PRO A 206 15.04 4.85 -1.47
CA PRO A 206 14.67 4.57 -2.86
C PRO A 206 15.55 3.54 -3.57
N ARG A 207 16.85 3.45 -3.23
CA ARG A 207 17.79 2.48 -3.82
C ARG A 207 17.51 1.07 -3.30
N GLU A 208 17.33 0.91 -1.98
CA GLU A 208 17.00 -0.36 -1.36
C GLU A 208 15.63 -0.86 -1.82
N ALA A 209 14.63 0.05 -1.92
CA ALA A 209 13.30 -0.28 -2.43
C ALA A 209 13.33 -0.71 -3.92
N THR A 210 14.25 -0.16 -4.73
CA THR A 210 14.48 -0.63 -6.10
C THR A 210 15.03 -2.06 -6.10
N TYR A 211 15.88 -2.41 -5.15
CA TYR A 211 16.37 -3.77 -5.01
C TYR A 211 15.27 -4.73 -4.55
N ALA A 212 14.44 -4.30 -3.61
CA ALA A 212 13.27 -5.04 -3.17
C ALA A 212 12.28 -5.30 -4.33
N ALA A 213 12.07 -4.31 -5.20
CA ALA A 213 11.26 -4.47 -6.41
C ALA A 213 11.77 -5.59 -7.33
N LYS A 214 13.10 -5.66 -7.53
CA LYS A 214 13.75 -6.73 -8.32
C LYS A 214 13.53 -8.11 -7.69
N LEU A 215 13.59 -8.21 -6.37
CA LEU A 215 13.39 -9.48 -5.65
C LEU A 215 11.94 -9.96 -5.71
N LEU A 216 10.98 -9.05 -5.51
CA LEU A 216 9.55 -9.36 -5.49
C LEU A 216 8.98 -9.67 -6.87
N GLY A 217 9.46 -8.99 -7.92
CA GLY A 217 8.98 -9.17 -9.29
C GLY A 217 7.53 -8.73 -9.51
N SER A 218 6.98 -7.86 -8.67
CA SER A 218 5.61 -7.35 -8.82
C SER A 218 5.46 -6.50 -10.08
N LYS A 219 4.30 -6.61 -10.74
CA LYS A 219 3.98 -5.79 -11.93
C LYS A 219 3.82 -4.31 -11.58
N TYR A 220 3.26 -4.03 -10.40
CA TYR A 220 3.02 -2.67 -9.92
C TYR A 220 3.63 -2.45 -8.55
N ILE A 221 4.09 -1.21 -8.29
CA ILE A 221 4.53 -0.77 -6.97
C ILE A 221 3.91 0.58 -6.65
N ILE A 222 3.37 0.72 -5.44
CA ILE A 222 3.04 2.02 -4.85
C ILE A 222 4.08 2.32 -3.78
N PRO A 223 4.87 3.40 -3.92
CA PRO A 223 5.76 3.84 -2.86
C PRO A 223 4.96 4.43 -1.70
N MET A 224 5.41 4.14 -0.48
CA MET A 224 4.80 4.62 0.76
C MET A 224 5.86 5.05 1.78
N HIS A 225 5.44 5.51 2.97
CA HIS A 225 6.29 5.88 4.10
C HIS A 225 7.32 6.96 3.75
N TYR A 226 6.89 8.03 3.06
CA TYR A 226 7.72 9.18 2.69
C TYR A 226 7.01 10.51 2.92
N GLY A 227 7.78 11.58 3.09
CA GLY A 227 7.28 12.95 3.14
C GLY A 227 6.36 13.30 4.32
N THR A 228 6.17 12.41 5.29
CA THR A 228 5.33 12.62 6.48
C THR A 228 6.12 13.28 7.60
N PHE A 229 7.37 12.89 7.80
CA PHE A 229 8.28 13.41 8.82
C PHE A 229 9.55 13.97 8.18
N PRO A 230 10.19 14.99 8.77
CA PRO A 230 11.40 15.61 8.23
C PRO A 230 12.58 14.63 8.06
N ALA A 231 12.66 13.57 8.86
CA ALA A 231 13.70 12.55 8.76
C ALA A 231 13.58 11.65 7.53
N LEU A 232 12.40 11.61 6.89
CA LEU A 232 12.14 10.78 5.71
C LEU A 232 12.59 11.53 4.46
N THR A 233 13.82 11.29 4.04
CA THR A 233 14.47 12.02 2.94
C THR A 233 14.25 11.41 1.55
N GLY A 234 13.84 10.15 1.48
CA GLY A 234 13.53 9.47 0.22
C GLY A 234 12.33 10.07 -0.48
N THR A 235 12.38 10.19 -1.81
CA THR A 235 11.32 10.81 -2.60
C THR A 235 10.84 9.92 -3.74
N PRO A 236 9.57 10.07 -4.17
CA PRO A 236 9.06 9.36 -5.35
C PRO A 236 9.84 9.68 -6.63
N GLU A 237 10.33 10.91 -6.79
CA GLU A 237 11.09 11.34 -7.96
C GLU A 237 12.42 10.59 -8.06
N GLU A 238 13.13 10.43 -6.95
CA GLU A 238 14.35 9.63 -6.89
C GLU A 238 14.03 8.16 -7.18
N TYR A 239 12.99 7.62 -6.56
CA TYR A 239 12.56 6.24 -6.77
C TYR A 239 12.22 5.96 -8.24
N LEU A 240 11.42 6.83 -8.89
CA LEU A 240 11.10 6.70 -10.32
C LEU A 240 12.35 6.73 -11.22
N LYS A 241 13.37 7.51 -10.85
CA LYS A 241 14.63 7.54 -11.60
C LYS A 241 15.36 6.21 -11.50
N LEU A 242 15.44 5.62 -10.31
CA LEU A 242 16.12 4.34 -10.08
C LEU A 242 15.33 3.17 -10.69
N MET A 243 14.00 3.21 -10.64
CA MET A 243 13.14 2.15 -11.20
C MET A 243 13.21 2.00 -12.72
N LYS A 244 13.88 2.91 -13.44
CA LYS A 244 14.24 2.70 -14.85
C LYS A 244 15.10 1.45 -15.08
N GLU A 245 15.79 0.97 -14.04
CA GLU A 245 16.54 -0.29 -14.05
C GLU A 245 15.64 -1.54 -13.95
N VAL A 246 14.34 -1.35 -13.66
CA VAL A 246 13.35 -2.43 -13.48
C VAL A 246 12.16 -2.19 -14.42
N PRO A 247 12.39 -2.22 -15.75
CA PRO A 247 11.39 -1.77 -16.74
C PRO A 247 10.12 -2.63 -16.81
N GLN A 248 10.16 -3.84 -16.25
CA GLN A 248 8.99 -4.73 -16.15
C GLN A 248 8.03 -4.35 -15.02
N THR A 249 8.41 -3.43 -14.13
CA THR A 249 7.61 -2.98 -12.99
C THR A 249 7.20 -1.53 -13.19
N GLN A 250 5.91 -1.26 -13.12
CA GLN A 250 5.36 0.11 -13.15
C GLN A 250 5.22 0.66 -11.74
N VAL A 251 5.73 1.88 -11.51
CA VAL A 251 5.55 2.61 -10.24
C VAL A 251 4.35 3.54 -10.36
N LEU A 252 3.43 3.43 -9.40
CA LEU A 252 2.22 4.22 -9.28
C LEU A 252 2.36 5.16 -8.09
N VAL A 253 2.72 6.40 -8.34
CA VAL A 253 2.84 7.42 -7.28
C VAL A 253 1.46 8.02 -7.05
N LEU A 254 0.84 7.69 -5.92
CA LEU A 254 -0.47 8.20 -5.52
C LEU A 254 -0.31 9.38 -4.56
N LYS A 255 -1.19 10.36 -4.69
CA LYS A 255 -1.40 11.38 -3.66
C LYS A 255 -2.32 10.83 -2.57
N PRO A 256 -2.16 11.25 -1.31
CA PRO A 256 -3.12 10.91 -0.27
C PRO A 256 -4.56 11.28 -0.68
N GLY A 257 -5.46 10.31 -0.57
CA GLY A 257 -6.85 10.40 -1.05
C GLY A 257 -7.09 9.80 -2.45
N GLU A 258 -6.06 9.60 -3.26
CA GLU A 258 -6.21 8.96 -4.57
C GLU A 258 -6.49 7.46 -4.45
N THR A 259 -7.35 6.99 -5.35
CA THR A 259 -7.76 5.58 -5.44
C THR A 259 -7.44 5.03 -6.82
N ILE A 260 -6.88 3.83 -6.86
CA ILE A 260 -6.77 3.01 -8.07
C ILE A 260 -7.70 1.80 -7.96
N GLN A 261 -8.03 1.26 -9.14
CA GLN A 261 -8.93 0.10 -9.23
C GLN A 261 -8.44 -0.87 -10.30
#